data_d0cdf4f15aac02757e6ad119c4a94a5a
#
_entry.id   d0cdf4f15aac02757e6ad119c4a94a5a
#
_cell.length_a   1.000
_cell.length_b   1.000
_cell.length_c   1.000
_cell.angle_alpha   90.00
_cell.angle_beta   90.00
_cell.angle_gamma   90.00
#
_symmetry.space_group_name_H-M   'P 1'
#
loop_
_entity.id
_entity.type
_entity.pdbx_description
1 polymer ?
#
loop_
_entity_poly.entity_id
_entity_poly.type
_entity_poly.pdbx_seq_one_letter_code
_entity_poly.pdbx_strand_id
1 'polypeptide(L)'
;MARRRIDYTIGGFMELRIGRVIEIYPEEGKVKVTFEDTNNSSLALPMLTMNNEYMMPSIGTRVITAHFDSGSSKGVVLGTYYYDGNKPSASAGFRKDFGKGAYISSDEDVTIGAKDDINFRAGSTLTSIKTIIQEINQIKNDLKEMNDKLNDIEKTENENTDKIKNIEEQVAKLDNSAKIAALEKRIETLEKKGG
;
A
#
# COMPACT_ATOMS: atom_id res chain seq x y z
N MET A 1 14.94 -64.20 7.99
CA MET A 1 14.54 -62.89 7.44
C MET A 1 15.77 -62.08 7.08
N ALA A 2 16.07 -61.98 5.78
CA ALA A 2 17.25 -61.27 5.31
C ALA A 2 16.92 -59.77 5.23
N ARG A 3 17.63 -58.93 6.01
CA ARG A 3 17.57 -57.49 5.87
C ARG A 3 18.20 -57.09 4.55
N ARG A 4 17.40 -56.59 3.61
CA ARG A 4 17.90 -55.90 2.42
C ARG A 4 18.64 -54.64 2.88
N ARG A 5 19.96 -54.62 2.74
CA ARG A 5 20.77 -53.41 2.75
C ARG A 5 20.41 -52.63 1.48
N ILE A 6 19.81 -51.50 1.65
CA ILE A 6 19.65 -50.53 0.57
C ILE A 6 20.97 -49.76 0.51
N ASP A 7 21.86 -50.18 -0.38
CA ASP A 7 23.05 -49.42 -0.72
C ASP A 7 22.63 -48.20 -1.51
N TYR A 8 22.55 -47.08 -0.87
CA TYR A 8 22.50 -45.76 -1.52
C TYR A 8 23.92 -45.43 -2.01
N THR A 9 24.35 -46.04 -3.10
CA THR A 9 25.49 -45.54 -3.87
C THR A 9 24.97 -44.33 -4.65
N ILE A 10 24.98 -43.18 -4.03
CA ILE A 10 24.85 -41.87 -4.72
C ILE A 10 26.22 -41.65 -5.39
N GLY A 11 26.50 -42.40 -6.44
CA GLY A 11 27.68 -42.28 -7.29
C GLY A 11 27.42 -41.44 -8.53
N GLY A 12 26.60 -40.42 -8.40
CA GLY A 12 26.48 -39.35 -9.40
C GLY A 12 27.38 -38.19 -9.00
N PHE A 13 28.41 -37.90 -9.78
CA PHE A 13 29.18 -36.66 -9.60
C PHE A 13 28.27 -35.48 -9.88
N MET A 14 28.00 -34.68 -8.88
CA MET A 14 27.36 -33.36 -9.08
C MET A 14 28.44 -32.40 -9.57
N GLU A 15 28.31 -31.91 -10.80
CA GLU A 15 29.21 -30.93 -11.39
C GLU A 15 28.65 -29.54 -11.22
N LEU A 16 29.42 -28.64 -10.63
CA LEU A 16 29.09 -27.20 -10.56
C LEU A 16 29.77 -26.47 -11.73
N ARG A 17 28.99 -25.69 -12.46
CA ARG A 17 29.49 -24.90 -13.59
C ARG A 17 29.03 -23.46 -13.51
N ILE A 18 29.83 -22.58 -14.07
CA ILE A 18 29.48 -21.18 -14.26
C ILE A 18 29.05 -21.01 -15.71
N GLY A 19 27.93 -20.30 -15.89
CA GLY A 19 27.45 -19.97 -17.21
C GLY A 19 26.76 -18.63 -17.26
N ARG A 20 26.38 -18.23 -18.46
CA ARG A 20 25.66 -16.98 -18.74
C ARG A 20 24.29 -17.30 -19.31
N VAL A 21 23.25 -16.67 -18.75
CA VAL A 21 21.87 -16.80 -19.23
C VAL A 21 21.77 -16.21 -20.63
N ILE A 22 21.28 -17.00 -21.59
CA ILE A 22 21.06 -16.59 -22.98
C ILE A 22 19.59 -16.54 -23.36
N GLU A 23 18.73 -17.26 -22.63
CA GLU A 23 17.29 -17.34 -22.89
C GLU A 23 16.55 -17.59 -21.57
N ILE A 24 15.36 -17.03 -21.43
CA ILE A 24 14.51 -17.18 -20.23
C ILE A 24 13.12 -17.68 -20.63
N TYR A 25 12.56 -18.59 -19.83
CA TYR A 25 11.21 -19.14 -19.94
C TYR A 25 10.44 -18.87 -18.66
N PRO A 26 9.87 -17.66 -18.49
CA PRO A 26 9.28 -17.22 -17.22
C PRO A 26 8.15 -18.12 -16.74
N GLU A 27 7.27 -18.54 -17.64
CA GLU A 27 6.10 -19.38 -17.34
C GLU A 27 6.49 -20.80 -16.86
N GLU A 28 7.68 -21.26 -17.24
CA GLU A 28 8.19 -22.57 -16.85
C GLU A 28 9.18 -22.50 -15.68
N GLY A 29 9.58 -21.31 -15.25
CA GLY A 29 10.64 -21.12 -14.26
C GLY A 29 12.01 -21.66 -14.73
N LYS A 30 12.31 -21.60 -16.03
CA LYS A 30 13.52 -22.14 -16.64
C LYS A 30 14.35 -21.10 -17.35
N VAL A 31 15.64 -21.38 -17.47
CA VAL A 31 16.58 -20.59 -18.29
C VAL A 31 17.50 -21.47 -19.08
N LYS A 32 17.98 -20.97 -20.22
CA LYS A 32 19.05 -21.59 -21.00
C LYS A 32 20.36 -20.85 -20.73
N VAL A 33 21.43 -21.61 -20.55
CA VAL A 33 22.73 -21.10 -20.10
C VAL A 33 23.81 -21.54 -21.08
N THR A 34 24.68 -20.59 -21.46
CA THR A 34 25.94 -20.90 -22.17
C THR A 34 27.08 -20.98 -21.16
N PHE A 35 27.88 -22.02 -21.26
CA PHE A 35 29.04 -22.26 -20.39
C PHE A 35 30.28 -21.63 -21.02
N GLU A 36 30.98 -20.79 -20.23
CA GLU A 36 32.17 -20.04 -20.70
C GLU A 36 33.39 -20.96 -20.97
N ASP A 37 33.46 -22.10 -20.29
CA ASP A 37 34.55 -23.07 -20.41
C ASP A 37 34.52 -23.92 -21.68
N THR A 38 33.34 -24.25 -22.18
CA THR A 38 33.17 -25.14 -23.35
C THR A 38 32.48 -24.44 -24.53
N ASN A 39 31.99 -23.24 -24.34
CA ASN A 39 31.18 -22.50 -25.30
C ASN A 39 29.92 -23.27 -25.77
N ASN A 40 29.51 -24.29 -24.98
CA ASN A 40 28.29 -25.06 -25.21
C ASN A 40 27.13 -24.48 -24.42
N SER A 41 25.91 -24.70 -24.89
CA SER A 41 24.69 -24.29 -24.20
C SER A 41 23.98 -25.48 -23.56
N SER A 42 23.34 -25.20 -22.40
CA SER A 42 22.43 -26.16 -21.78
C SER A 42 21.12 -26.30 -22.56
N LEU A 43 20.33 -27.31 -22.24
CA LEU A 43 18.88 -27.25 -22.44
C LEU A 43 18.28 -26.24 -21.46
N ALA A 44 16.95 -26.03 -21.52
CA ALA A 44 16.26 -25.23 -20.54
C ALA A 44 16.34 -25.85 -19.14
N LEU A 45 17.11 -25.25 -18.24
CA LEU A 45 17.32 -25.73 -16.87
C LEU A 45 16.34 -25.01 -15.92
N PRO A 46 15.71 -25.76 -14.99
CA PRO A 46 14.88 -25.13 -13.96
C PRO A 46 15.70 -24.26 -13.03
N MET A 47 15.10 -23.17 -12.57
CA MET A 47 15.65 -22.35 -11.51
C MET A 47 15.40 -23.00 -10.15
N LEU A 48 16.38 -22.95 -9.26
CA LEU A 48 16.16 -23.24 -7.84
C LEU A 48 15.26 -22.14 -7.25
N THR A 49 14.20 -22.56 -6.59
CA THR A 49 13.32 -21.64 -5.84
C THR A 49 13.53 -21.83 -4.35
N MET A 50 13.56 -20.74 -3.61
CA MET A 50 13.57 -20.73 -2.15
C MET A 50 12.13 -20.51 -1.67
N ASN A 51 11.46 -21.56 -1.19
CA ASN A 51 10.10 -21.50 -0.64
C ASN A 51 9.09 -20.78 -1.57
N ASN A 52 9.05 -21.18 -2.84
CA ASN A 52 8.19 -20.59 -3.89
C ASN A 52 8.49 -19.12 -4.23
N GLU A 53 9.64 -18.61 -3.84
CA GLU A 53 10.06 -17.28 -4.28
C GLU A 53 10.33 -17.30 -5.78
N TYR A 54 9.62 -16.43 -6.53
CA TYR A 54 9.82 -16.30 -7.96
C TYR A 54 10.82 -15.17 -8.25
N MET A 55 11.94 -15.52 -8.87
CA MET A 55 12.92 -14.55 -9.35
C MET A 55 13.65 -15.11 -10.57
N MET A 56 13.48 -14.48 -11.72
CA MET A 56 14.18 -14.87 -12.96
C MET A 56 15.37 -13.92 -13.21
N PRO A 57 16.55 -14.47 -13.50
CA PRO A 57 17.71 -13.65 -13.87
C PRO A 57 17.50 -13.04 -15.24
N SER A 58 18.09 -11.86 -15.47
CA SER A 58 18.10 -11.24 -16.79
C SER A 58 19.04 -11.97 -17.77
N ILE A 59 18.76 -11.89 -19.06
CA ILE A 59 19.68 -12.35 -20.11
C ILE A 59 21.04 -11.65 -19.92
N GLY A 60 22.13 -12.39 -20.09
CA GLY A 60 23.50 -11.93 -19.87
C GLY A 60 24.00 -12.10 -18.43
N THR A 61 23.13 -12.41 -17.47
CA THR A 61 23.52 -12.63 -16.06
C THR A 61 24.34 -13.90 -15.92
N ARG A 62 25.40 -13.86 -15.10
CA ARG A 62 26.17 -15.04 -14.71
C ARG A 62 25.47 -15.78 -13.59
N VAL A 63 25.40 -17.12 -13.75
CA VAL A 63 24.75 -18.01 -12.80
C VAL A 63 25.64 -19.23 -12.51
N ILE A 64 25.42 -19.82 -11.34
CA ILE A 64 25.97 -21.12 -10.99
C ILE A 64 24.91 -22.17 -11.30
N THR A 65 25.30 -23.26 -11.96
CA THR A 65 24.46 -24.42 -12.25
C THR A 65 25.02 -25.64 -11.55
N ALA A 66 24.13 -26.53 -11.12
CA ALA A 66 24.49 -27.88 -10.63
C ALA A 66 23.93 -28.92 -11.63
N HIS A 67 24.80 -29.82 -12.09
CA HIS A 67 24.45 -30.90 -13.00
C HIS A 67 24.47 -32.23 -12.27
N PHE A 68 23.44 -33.03 -12.46
CA PHE A 68 23.27 -34.35 -11.76
C PHE A 68 23.84 -35.50 -12.52
N ASP A 69 24.38 -35.27 -13.73
CA ASP A 69 24.94 -36.26 -14.60
C ASP A 69 26.07 -35.59 -15.40
N SER A 70 26.96 -36.37 -16.02
CA SER A 70 28.08 -35.88 -16.82
C SER A 70 27.71 -35.08 -18.08
N GLY A 71 26.41 -34.81 -18.27
CA GLY A 71 25.88 -34.03 -19.39
C GLY A 71 25.26 -32.70 -18.94
N SER A 72 25.34 -31.69 -19.79
CA SER A 72 24.73 -30.36 -19.57
C SER A 72 23.19 -30.35 -19.62
N SER A 73 22.55 -31.49 -19.85
CA SER A 73 21.11 -31.60 -20.08
C SER A 73 20.27 -31.76 -18.82
N LYS A 74 20.86 -32.23 -17.70
CA LYS A 74 20.17 -32.47 -16.44
C LYS A 74 20.83 -31.69 -15.33
N GLY A 75 20.12 -30.70 -14.82
CA GLY A 75 20.66 -29.86 -13.76
C GLY A 75 19.64 -28.81 -13.29
N VAL A 76 20.09 -27.99 -12.41
CA VAL A 76 19.34 -26.87 -11.87
C VAL A 76 20.22 -25.62 -11.81
N VAL A 77 19.64 -24.45 -12.04
CA VAL A 77 20.32 -23.18 -11.83
C VAL A 77 20.17 -22.78 -10.38
N LEU A 78 21.28 -22.70 -9.65
CA LEU A 78 21.29 -22.37 -8.22
C LEU A 78 21.04 -20.89 -7.95
N GLY A 79 21.44 -20.02 -8.88
CA GLY A 79 21.25 -18.59 -8.76
C GLY A 79 22.43 -17.77 -9.27
N THR A 80 22.38 -16.48 -8.98
CA THR A 80 23.42 -15.49 -9.29
C THR A 80 24.45 -15.40 -8.16
N TYR A 81 25.62 -14.84 -8.46
CA TYR A 81 26.66 -14.57 -7.47
C TYR A 81 27.34 -13.24 -7.74
N TYR A 82 28.03 -12.70 -6.73
CA TYR A 82 28.82 -11.49 -6.89
C TYR A 82 30.17 -11.76 -7.53
N TYR A 83 30.56 -10.92 -8.47
CA TYR A 83 31.87 -10.93 -9.15
C TYR A 83 32.21 -9.50 -9.57
N ASP A 84 33.37 -9.25 -10.15
CA ASP A 84 33.83 -7.88 -10.49
C ASP A 84 32.87 -7.09 -11.38
N GLY A 85 32.12 -7.77 -12.26
CA GLY A 85 31.08 -7.15 -13.10
C GLY A 85 29.69 -7.07 -12.44
N ASN A 86 29.52 -7.61 -11.25
CA ASN A 86 28.26 -7.60 -10.50
C ASN A 86 28.56 -7.50 -9.02
N LYS A 87 28.86 -6.28 -8.56
CA LYS A 87 29.13 -5.97 -7.15
C LYS A 87 27.86 -5.61 -6.39
N PRO A 88 27.79 -5.89 -5.08
CA PRO A 88 26.65 -5.44 -4.29
C PRO A 88 26.55 -3.92 -4.29
N SER A 89 25.32 -3.40 -4.36
CA SER A 89 25.06 -1.96 -4.32
C SER A 89 25.19 -1.34 -2.93
N ALA A 90 25.28 -2.17 -1.89
CA ALA A 90 25.49 -1.75 -0.51
C ALA A 90 26.44 -2.72 0.20
N SER A 91 27.26 -2.21 1.11
CA SER A 91 28.25 -2.98 1.86
C SER A 91 27.76 -3.44 3.24
N ALA A 92 26.57 -3.02 3.67
CA ALA A 92 26.00 -3.36 4.98
C ALA A 92 24.49 -3.57 4.92
N GLY A 93 24.01 -4.41 5.83
CA GLY A 93 22.59 -4.76 5.94
C GLY A 93 22.11 -5.76 4.88
N PHE A 94 20.87 -6.18 5.03
CA PHE A 94 20.18 -6.99 4.03
C PHE A 94 19.47 -6.07 3.04
N ARG A 95 19.68 -6.29 1.76
CA ARG A 95 19.00 -5.58 0.68
C ARG A 95 18.57 -6.57 -0.40
N LYS A 96 17.34 -6.45 -0.87
CA LYS A 96 16.83 -7.18 -2.03
C LYS A 96 16.25 -6.20 -3.04
N ASP A 97 16.80 -6.17 -4.23
CA ASP A 97 16.32 -5.36 -5.36
C ASP A 97 15.50 -6.25 -6.30
N PHE A 98 14.27 -5.87 -6.58
CA PHE A 98 13.31 -6.64 -7.39
C PHE A 98 13.17 -6.05 -8.80
N GLY A 99 14.09 -5.50 -9.42
CA GLY A 99 14.09 -5.04 -10.80
C GLY A 99 12.80 -4.38 -11.34
N LYS A 100 11.72 -5.12 -11.47
CA LYS A 100 10.45 -4.64 -12.05
C LYS A 100 9.28 -4.57 -11.07
N GLY A 101 9.36 -5.17 -9.94
CA GLY A 101 8.29 -5.19 -8.96
C GLY A 101 8.48 -6.27 -7.91
N ALA A 102 7.77 -6.14 -6.81
CA ALA A 102 7.69 -7.13 -5.75
C ALA A 102 6.24 -7.29 -5.34
N TYR A 103 5.85 -8.51 -5.04
CA TYR A 103 4.55 -8.85 -4.50
C TYR A 103 4.75 -9.70 -3.24
N ILE A 104 4.14 -9.28 -2.15
CA ILE A 104 4.13 -10.01 -0.88
C ILE A 104 2.67 -10.14 -0.48
N SER A 105 2.19 -11.37 -0.32
CA SER A 105 0.85 -11.66 0.17
C SER A 105 0.87 -12.77 1.20
N SER A 106 -0.13 -12.76 2.06
CA SER A 106 -0.43 -13.82 3.02
C SER A 106 -1.93 -13.99 3.07
N ASP A 107 -2.40 -15.21 3.35
CA ASP A 107 -3.82 -15.47 3.62
C ASP A 107 -4.22 -15.02 5.04
N GLU A 108 -3.21 -14.67 5.86
CA GLU A 108 -3.37 -14.12 7.20
C GLU A 108 -2.68 -12.76 7.28
N ASP A 109 -1.95 -12.48 8.34
CA ASP A 109 -1.28 -11.20 8.56
C ASP A 109 0.11 -11.13 7.95
N VAL A 110 0.51 -9.93 7.51
CA VAL A 110 1.89 -9.58 7.21
C VAL A 110 2.37 -8.55 8.23
N THR A 111 3.30 -8.94 9.09
CA THR A 111 3.90 -8.05 10.09
C THR A 111 5.25 -7.53 9.62
N ILE A 112 5.39 -6.21 9.55
CA ILE A 112 6.65 -5.52 9.28
C ILE A 112 7.03 -4.71 10.52
N GLY A 113 8.14 -5.06 11.17
CA GLY A 113 8.59 -4.42 12.40
C GLY A 113 9.95 -3.75 12.25
N ALA A 114 10.11 -2.59 12.86
CA ALA A 114 11.40 -1.92 13.02
C ALA A 114 11.50 -1.34 14.43
N LYS A 115 12.74 -1.29 14.96
CA LYS A 115 12.97 -0.71 16.29
C LYS A 115 12.67 0.80 16.32
N ASP A 116 13.08 1.51 15.28
CA ASP A 116 12.99 2.97 15.25
C ASP A 116 11.80 3.46 14.39
N ASP A 117 11.80 3.18 13.08
CA ASP A 117 10.74 3.62 12.18
C ASP A 117 10.71 2.79 10.90
N ILE A 118 9.57 2.78 10.21
CA ILE A 118 9.39 2.18 8.89
C ILE A 118 9.17 3.30 7.89
N ASN A 119 10.08 3.39 6.90
CA ASN A 119 10.06 4.43 5.88
C ASN A 119 9.49 3.90 4.56
N PHE A 120 8.60 4.66 3.95
CA PHE A 120 8.03 4.41 2.63
C PHE A 120 8.51 5.46 1.63
N ARG A 121 8.98 5.00 0.47
CA ARG A 121 9.40 5.90 -0.62
C ARG A 121 8.63 5.58 -1.89
N ALA A 122 8.07 6.62 -2.50
CA ALA A 122 7.46 6.56 -3.81
C ALA A 122 8.01 7.73 -4.67
N GLY A 123 8.89 7.41 -5.62
CA GLY A 123 9.63 8.42 -6.38
C GLY A 123 10.51 9.29 -5.47
N SER A 124 10.28 10.60 -5.47
CA SER A 124 10.96 11.57 -4.60
C SER A 124 10.32 11.73 -3.22
N THR A 125 9.09 11.23 -3.03
CA THR A 125 8.36 11.33 -1.76
C THR A 125 8.85 10.28 -0.79
N LEU A 126 9.19 10.71 0.42
CA LEU A 126 9.54 9.86 1.55
C LEU A 126 8.63 10.20 2.74
N THR A 127 8.00 9.21 3.31
CA THR A 127 7.24 9.33 4.56
C THR A 127 7.54 8.15 5.48
N SER A 128 7.13 8.23 6.72
CA SER A 128 7.32 7.16 7.69
C SER A 128 6.03 6.86 8.45
N ILE A 129 5.96 5.71 9.10
CA ILE A 129 4.84 5.34 9.97
C ILE A 129 4.65 6.37 11.09
N LYS A 130 5.74 6.85 11.71
CA LYS A 130 5.65 7.91 12.74
C LYS A 130 4.99 9.18 12.20
N THR A 131 5.42 9.64 11.03
CA THR A 131 4.84 10.83 10.39
C THR A 131 3.35 10.63 10.13
N ILE A 132 2.96 9.50 9.55
CA ILE A 132 1.55 9.18 9.28
C ILE A 132 0.72 9.17 10.56
N ILE A 133 1.23 8.56 11.64
CA ILE A 133 0.55 8.54 12.94
C ILE A 133 0.39 9.96 13.51
N GLN A 134 1.40 10.81 13.39
CA GLN A 134 1.33 12.21 13.83
C GLN A 134 0.27 12.99 13.05
N GLU A 135 0.23 12.87 11.73
CA GLU A 135 -0.78 13.50 10.88
C GLU A 135 -2.20 13.01 11.21
N ILE A 136 -2.39 11.70 11.43
CA ILE A 136 -3.69 11.14 11.85
C ILE A 136 -4.13 11.71 13.20
N ASN A 137 -3.22 11.85 14.16
CA ASN A 137 -3.54 12.42 15.47
C ASN A 137 -3.90 13.91 15.35
N GLN A 138 -3.21 14.67 14.48
CA GLN A 138 -3.58 16.07 14.21
C GLN A 138 -4.99 16.17 13.62
N ILE A 139 -5.29 15.35 12.59
CA ILE A 139 -6.63 15.32 11.98
C ILE A 139 -7.71 14.98 13.02
N LYS A 140 -7.45 14.05 13.94
CA LYS A 140 -8.40 13.73 15.02
C LYS A 140 -8.66 14.92 15.94
N ASN A 141 -7.62 15.70 16.28
CA ASN A 141 -7.77 16.89 17.10
C ASN A 141 -8.55 17.98 16.37
N ASP A 142 -8.26 18.22 15.09
CA ASP A 142 -8.95 19.18 14.25
C ASP A 142 -10.45 18.84 14.10
N LEU A 143 -10.76 17.53 13.92
CA LEU A 143 -12.14 17.03 13.87
C LEU A 143 -12.88 17.25 15.20
N LYS A 144 -12.20 17.05 16.33
CA LYS A 144 -12.80 17.32 17.64
C LYS A 144 -13.13 18.82 17.80
N GLU A 145 -12.17 19.69 17.48
CA GLU A 145 -12.38 21.15 17.55
C GLU A 145 -13.52 21.60 16.63
N MET A 146 -13.61 21.02 15.42
CA MET A 146 -14.69 21.33 14.48
C MET A 146 -16.06 20.87 15.00
N ASN A 147 -16.11 19.69 15.65
CA ASN A 147 -17.34 19.20 16.27
C ASN A 147 -17.80 20.09 17.44
N ASP A 148 -16.86 20.56 18.27
CA ASP A 148 -17.15 21.48 19.36
C ASP A 148 -17.73 22.82 18.83
N LYS A 149 -17.14 23.37 17.75
CA LYS A 149 -17.68 24.56 17.06
C LYS A 149 -19.06 24.31 16.46
N LEU A 150 -19.33 23.12 15.93
CA LEU A 150 -20.64 22.75 15.40
C LEU A 150 -21.71 22.77 16.49
N ASN A 151 -21.42 22.19 17.65
CA ASN A 151 -22.31 22.19 18.82
C ASN A 151 -22.61 23.61 19.31
N ASP A 152 -21.60 24.49 19.30
CA ASP A 152 -21.80 25.93 19.68
C ASP A 152 -22.70 26.69 18.67
N ILE A 153 -22.55 26.38 17.37
CA ILE A 153 -23.41 26.91 16.31
C ILE A 153 -24.85 26.44 16.51
N GLU A 154 -25.09 25.15 16.70
CA GLU A 154 -26.42 24.56 16.94
C GLU A 154 -27.09 25.20 18.16
N LYS A 155 -26.33 25.40 19.24
CA LYS A 155 -26.83 26.07 20.42
C LYS A 155 -27.26 27.52 20.11
N THR A 156 -26.43 28.26 19.39
CA THR A 156 -26.71 29.64 18.99
C THR A 156 -27.93 29.71 18.07
N GLU A 157 -28.10 28.76 17.15
CA GLU A 157 -29.24 28.68 16.26
C GLU A 157 -30.55 28.45 17.05
N ASN A 158 -30.52 27.53 18.02
CA ASN A 158 -31.66 27.31 18.90
C ASN A 158 -32.03 28.56 19.70
N GLU A 159 -31.04 29.24 20.30
CA GLU A 159 -31.27 30.52 21.01
C GLU A 159 -31.86 31.60 20.10
N ASN A 160 -31.40 31.68 18.85
CA ASN A 160 -31.92 32.66 17.87
C ASN A 160 -33.36 32.29 17.46
N THR A 161 -33.64 31.00 17.28
CA THR A 161 -34.99 30.49 16.99
C THR A 161 -35.97 30.90 18.10
N ASP A 162 -35.61 30.75 19.37
CA ASP A 162 -36.42 31.14 20.52
C ASP A 162 -36.62 32.65 20.57
N LYS A 163 -35.59 33.45 20.25
CA LYS A 163 -35.70 34.93 20.16
C LYS A 163 -36.65 35.35 19.04
N ILE A 164 -36.56 34.75 17.87
CA ILE A 164 -37.46 35.02 16.73
C ILE A 164 -38.91 34.73 17.13
N LYS A 165 -39.17 33.57 17.74
CA LYS A 165 -40.52 33.24 18.23
C LYS A 165 -41.07 34.23 19.22
N ASN A 166 -40.24 34.70 20.16
CA ASN A 166 -40.62 35.74 21.12
C ASN A 166 -40.94 37.07 20.43
N ILE A 167 -40.14 37.50 19.45
CA ILE A 167 -40.38 38.71 18.65
C ILE A 167 -41.68 38.57 17.86
N GLU A 168 -41.94 37.43 17.22
CA GLU A 168 -43.21 37.18 16.52
C GLU A 168 -44.42 37.31 17.43
N GLU A 169 -44.36 36.78 18.67
CA GLU A 169 -45.41 36.94 19.67
C GLU A 169 -45.62 38.41 20.09
N GLN A 170 -44.52 39.16 20.22
CA GLN A 170 -44.60 40.59 20.57
C GLN A 170 -45.19 41.41 19.42
N VAL A 171 -44.80 41.12 18.18
CA VAL A 171 -45.36 41.76 16.98
C VAL A 171 -46.85 41.48 16.85
N ALA A 172 -47.28 40.21 17.07
CA ALA A 172 -48.71 39.85 17.08
C ALA A 172 -49.51 40.61 18.12
N LYS A 173 -48.94 40.89 19.32
CA LYS A 173 -49.58 41.72 20.35
C LYS A 173 -49.64 43.21 19.97
N LEU A 174 -48.74 43.68 19.11
CA LEU A 174 -48.69 45.04 18.57
C LEU A 174 -49.56 45.23 17.33
N ASP A 175 -50.27 44.22 16.90
CA ASP A 175 -51.20 44.33 15.80
C ASP A 175 -52.31 45.32 16.18
N ASN A 176 -52.17 46.55 15.68
CA ASN A 176 -53.09 47.69 15.93
C ASN A 176 -54.24 47.68 14.91
N SER A 177 -54.41 46.66 14.07
CA SER A 177 -55.45 46.64 13.04
C SER A 177 -56.85 46.88 13.60
N ALA A 178 -57.17 46.36 14.78
CA ALA A 178 -58.43 46.62 15.46
C ALA A 178 -58.55 48.10 15.97
N LYS A 179 -57.43 48.69 16.40
CA LYS A 179 -57.37 50.11 16.81
C LYS A 179 -57.49 51.03 15.60
N ILE A 180 -56.81 50.71 14.52
CA ILE A 180 -56.89 51.43 13.25
C ILE A 180 -58.33 51.43 12.74
N ALA A 181 -58.97 50.26 12.63
CA ALA A 181 -60.37 50.11 12.21
C ALA A 181 -61.33 50.90 13.13
N ALA A 182 -61.10 50.97 14.46
CA ALA A 182 -61.88 51.69 15.38
C ALA A 182 -61.68 53.23 15.21
N LEU A 183 -60.47 53.69 14.90
CA LEU A 183 -60.16 55.11 14.59
C LEU A 183 -60.76 55.52 13.25
N GLU A 184 -60.68 54.70 12.23
CA GLU A 184 -61.33 54.96 10.92
C GLU A 184 -62.83 55.10 11.07
N LYS A 185 -63.48 54.22 11.80
CA LYS A 185 -64.94 54.36 12.11
C LYS A 185 -65.28 55.62 12.89
N ARG A 186 -64.36 56.04 13.76
CA ARG A 186 -64.59 57.29 14.53
C ARG A 186 -64.37 58.52 13.66
N ILE A 187 -63.46 58.52 12.72
CA ILE A 187 -63.25 59.58 11.74
C ILE A 187 -64.52 59.71 10.84
N GLU A 188 -64.98 58.58 10.28
CA GLU A 188 -66.22 58.57 9.48
C GLU A 188 -67.42 59.18 10.23
N THR A 189 -67.50 58.86 11.54
CA THR A 189 -68.61 59.41 12.37
C THR A 189 -68.51 60.89 12.61
N LEU A 190 -67.32 61.44 12.75
CA LEU A 190 -67.02 62.82 12.91
C LEU A 190 -67.25 63.63 11.63
N GLU A 191 -66.86 63.08 10.49
CA GLU A 191 -67.08 63.64 9.17
C GLU A 191 -68.58 63.77 8.84
N LYS A 192 -69.38 62.77 9.21
CA LYS A 192 -70.88 62.80 9.05
C LYS A 192 -71.58 63.81 10.01
N LYS A 193 -70.96 64.29 11.07
CA LYS A 193 -71.50 65.23 12.02
C LYS A 193 -71.08 66.67 11.77
N GLY A 194 -70.08 66.96 10.96
CA GLY A 194 -69.53 68.25 10.65
C GLY A 194 -69.92 68.83 9.30
N GLY A 195 -70.74 68.15 8.51
CA GLY A 195 -71.38 68.59 7.30
C GLY A 195 -72.90 68.79 7.56
#